data_c21ed69f196b2bc655b67b674902f847
#
_entry.id   c21ed69f196b2bc655b67b674902f847
#
_cell.length_a   1.000
_cell.length_b   1.000
_cell.length_c   1.000
_cell.angle_alpha   90.00
_cell.angle_beta   90.00
_cell.angle_gamma   90.00
#
_symmetry.space_group_name_H-M   'P 1'
#
loop_
_entity.id
_entity.type
_entity.pdbx_description
1 polymer ?
#
loop_
_entity_poly.entity_id
_entity_poly.type
_entity_poly.pdbx_seq_one_letter_code
_entity_poly.pdbx_strand_id
1 'polypeptide(L)'
;MNYGVDRYRRPQRRSLAQESLQRAEREQHMQQQINDLWRTLPRREGQAAEAATTKRFPDEPQENLLYFIEKNAALLEPWQREVVRIVRKVAQYFYPQRQTQVMNEGWATFWHYTLLNTMYDRGLLADGFMIEWLSSHTGVIYQPPVGHRAYSGINPYALGFAMFTDLRRICEKPTEEDRRWFPDIAGSDWVKTLDHAMRNFKDESFIGQFLSPKVMRDFRLFAIRDHEKDSELEVAAIHDDSGYQALRESLARQYDISCREPDIQVWNVNTRGDRSLTLRHTQRNGLPLNEGAQEVLKHVARLWGFDVQLESVDSQGKVSRSWKAVAPRQT
;
A
#
# COMPACT_ATOMS: atom_id res chain seq x y z
N MET A 1 -2.63 2.30 37.61
CA MET A 1 -3.16 2.57 36.24
C MET A 1 -4.42 1.73 36.06
N ASN A 2 -5.59 2.38 36.19
CA ASN A 2 -6.89 1.68 36.11
C ASN A 2 -7.41 1.74 34.66
N TYR A 3 -7.03 0.78 33.84
CA TYR A 3 -7.48 0.68 32.44
C TYR A 3 -8.78 -0.13 32.22
N GLY A 4 -9.50 -0.50 33.28
CA GLY A 4 -10.57 -1.50 33.18
C GLY A 4 -12.01 -1.07 33.42
N VAL A 5 -12.25 0.06 34.08
CA VAL A 5 -13.60 0.33 34.64
C VAL A 5 -14.51 1.22 33.77
N ASP A 6 -13.95 2.05 32.88
CA ASP A 6 -14.75 2.99 32.08
C ASP A 6 -15.33 2.41 30.78
N ARG A 7 -14.96 1.16 30.43
CA ARG A 7 -15.47 0.52 29.18
C ARG A 7 -16.94 0.11 29.22
N TYR A 8 -17.56 0.03 30.40
CA TYR A 8 -18.92 -0.46 30.59
C TYR A 8 -19.93 0.60 31.05
N ARG A 9 -19.53 1.87 31.19
CA ARG A 9 -20.50 2.94 31.42
C ARG A 9 -21.28 3.17 30.13
N ARG A 10 -22.60 2.91 30.17
CA ARG A 10 -23.49 3.31 29.08
C ARG A 10 -23.30 4.80 28.81
N PRO A 11 -22.99 5.22 27.57
CA PRO A 11 -22.87 6.63 27.26
C PRO A 11 -24.23 7.29 27.55
N GLN A 12 -24.22 8.29 28.43
CA GLN A 12 -25.41 9.11 28.63
C GLN A 12 -25.81 9.73 27.30
N ARG A 13 -27.12 9.61 26.95
CA ARG A 13 -27.65 10.26 25.75
C ARG A 13 -27.40 11.77 25.88
N ARG A 14 -26.52 12.28 25.09
CA ARG A 14 -26.21 13.70 25.00
C ARG A 14 -27.30 14.38 24.18
N SER A 15 -27.64 15.63 24.52
CA SER A 15 -28.56 16.41 23.70
C SER A 15 -27.89 16.78 22.38
N LEU A 16 -28.63 16.89 21.30
CA LEU A 16 -28.15 17.31 19.97
C LEU A 16 -27.35 18.63 20.01
N ALA A 17 -27.70 19.52 20.93
CA ALA A 17 -26.97 20.78 21.15
C ALA A 17 -25.58 20.56 21.74
N GLN A 18 -25.42 19.62 22.67
CA GLN A 18 -24.11 19.27 23.26
C GLN A 18 -23.22 18.53 22.26
N GLU A 19 -23.79 17.70 21.40
CA GLU A 19 -23.02 17.05 20.34
C GLU A 19 -22.53 18.05 19.27
N SER A 20 -23.35 19.02 18.90
CA SER A 20 -22.96 20.06 17.93
C SER A 20 -21.84 20.97 18.47
N LEU A 21 -21.91 21.31 19.77
CA LEU A 21 -20.89 22.14 20.43
C LEU A 21 -19.54 21.39 20.51
N GLN A 22 -19.55 20.13 20.91
CA GLN A 22 -18.33 19.31 20.97
C GLN A 22 -17.76 18.97 19.60
N ARG A 23 -18.63 18.95 18.57
CA ARG A 23 -18.19 18.78 17.19
C ARG A 23 -17.47 20.03 16.69
N ALA A 24 -18.00 21.22 16.95
CA ALA A 24 -17.38 22.50 16.60
C ALA A 24 -16.03 22.67 17.34
N GLU A 25 -15.94 22.32 18.62
CA GLU A 25 -14.69 22.39 19.38
C GLU A 25 -13.63 21.43 18.84
N ARG A 26 -14.00 20.18 18.46
CA ARG A 26 -13.06 19.23 17.84
C ARG A 26 -12.61 19.67 16.45
N GLU A 27 -13.52 20.23 15.67
CA GLU A 27 -13.18 20.78 14.34
C GLU A 27 -12.22 21.97 14.46
N GLN A 28 -12.44 22.86 15.42
CA GLN A 28 -11.52 23.98 15.70
C GLN A 28 -10.16 23.49 16.20
N HIS A 29 -10.13 22.51 17.10
CA HIS A 29 -8.87 21.94 17.61
C HIS A 29 -8.08 21.22 16.53
N MET A 30 -8.75 20.45 15.63
CA MET A 30 -8.11 19.81 14.49
C MET A 30 -7.62 20.83 13.47
N GLN A 31 -8.41 21.87 13.16
CA GLN A 31 -7.99 22.93 12.25
C GLN A 31 -6.79 23.72 12.80
N GLN A 32 -6.71 23.94 14.08
CA GLN A 32 -5.54 24.56 14.71
C GLN A 32 -4.30 23.68 14.62
N GLN A 33 -4.39 22.39 14.95
CA GLN A 33 -3.26 21.47 14.87
C GLN A 33 -2.78 21.21 13.42
N ILE A 34 -3.68 21.09 12.47
CA ILE A 34 -3.32 20.90 11.06
C ILE A 34 -2.73 22.19 10.48
N ASN A 35 -3.30 23.35 10.82
CA ASN A 35 -2.80 24.65 10.34
C ASN A 35 -1.42 25.01 10.86
N ASP A 36 -1.05 24.60 12.06
CA ASP A 36 0.27 24.93 12.64
C ASP A 36 1.38 24.01 12.11
N LEU A 37 1.06 22.74 11.77
CA LEU A 37 2.04 21.77 11.26
C LEU A 37 2.32 21.90 9.75
N TRP A 38 1.40 22.44 8.95
CA TRP A 38 1.46 22.40 7.46
C TRP A 38 1.45 23.76 6.79
N ARG A 39 1.55 24.88 7.52
CA ARG A 39 1.63 26.22 6.95
C ARG A 39 3.01 26.52 6.38
N THR A 40 3.29 26.05 5.18
CA THR A 40 4.47 26.48 4.41
C THR A 40 4.15 27.44 3.27
N LEU A 41 2.88 27.78 3.02
CA LEU A 41 2.49 28.71 1.96
C LEU A 41 1.72 29.90 2.52
N PRO A 42 2.06 31.14 2.13
CA PRO A 42 1.31 32.34 2.53
C PRO A 42 -0.10 32.32 1.95
N ARG A 43 -1.11 32.64 2.78
CA ARG A 43 -2.48 32.85 2.36
C ARG A 43 -2.52 33.92 1.27
N ARG A 44 -3.02 33.59 0.10
CA ARG A 44 -3.46 34.61 -0.87
C ARG A 44 -4.73 35.26 -0.31
N GLU A 45 -4.58 36.46 0.23
CA GLU A 45 -5.71 37.35 0.48
C GLU A 45 -6.24 37.81 -0.87
N GLY A 46 -7.49 37.51 -1.18
CA GLY A 46 -8.20 38.08 -2.33
C GLY A 46 -8.87 37.07 -3.23
N GLN A 47 -9.78 36.27 -2.71
CA GLN A 47 -10.94 35.79 -3.46
C GLN A 47 -12.11 35.63 -2.48
N ALA A 48 -12.71 36.79 -2.19
CA ALA A 48 -14.05 36.85 -1.60
C ALA A 48 -15.07 36.73 -2.72
N ALA A 49 -16.04 35.84 -2.48
CA ALA A 49 -17.40 35.88 -3.03
C ALA A 49 -17.57 35.77 -4.55
N GLU A 50 -17.71 34.55 -5.04
CA GLU A 50 -18.68 34.30 -6.10
C GLU A 50 -19.36 32.95 -5.90
N ALA A 51 -20.67 32.95 -6.08
CA ALA A 51 -21.62 31.86 -6.17
C ALA A 51 -22.02 31.21 -4.84
N ALA A 52 -23.31 31.35 -4.52
CA ALA A 52 -24.08 30.48 -3.65
C ALA A 52 -24.10 29.04 -4.21
N THR A 53 -22.97 28.36 -4.15
CA THR A 53 -22.86 26.94 -4.41
C THR A 53 -23.56 26.21 -3.29
N THR A 54 -24.53 25.38 -3.62
CA THR A 54 -25.11 24.37 -2.75
C THR A 54 -23.99 23.77 -1.92
N LYS A 55 -23.99 24.03 -0.60
CA LYS A 55 -22.96 23.52 0.30
C LYS A 55 -22.88 22.00 0.14
N ARG A 56 -21.81 21.55 -0.45
CA ARG A 56 -21.48 20.14 -0.63
C ARG A 56 -21.10 19.54 0.73
N PHE A 57 -21.49 18.32 0.98
CA PHE A 57 -21.02 17.59 2.16
C PHE A 57 -20.40 16.27 1.71
N PRO A 58 -19.18 15.95 2.12
CA PRO A 58 -18.25 16.79 2.91
C PRO A 58 -17.77 18.02 2.12
N ASP A 59 -17.31 19.06 2.82
CA ASP A 59 -16.83 20.30 2.19
C ASP A 59 -15.66 20.03 1.23
N GLU A 60 -14.78 19.09 1.62
CA GLU A 60 -13.69 18.58 0.80
C GLU A 60 -13.82 17.06 0.60
N PRO A 61 -13.35 16.50 -0.53
CA PRO A 61 -13.33 15.05 -0.75
C PRO A 61 -12.59 14.31 0.37
N GLN A 62 -13.16 13.20 0.85
CA GLN A 62 -12.56 12.40 1.92
C GLN A 62 -12.02 11.10 1.36
N GLU A 63 -10.72 10.88 1.54
CA GLU A 63 -10.03 9.67 1.06
C GLU A 63 -10.31 8.45 1.94
N ASN A 64 -10.50 8.65 3.25
CA ASN A 64 -10.73 7.55 4.17
C ASN A 64 -12.22 7.17 4.25
N LEU A 65 -12.67 6.35 3.31
CA LEU A 65 -14.05 5.90 3.20
C LEU A 65 -14.56 5.23 4.49
N LEU A 66 -13.78 4.35 5.10
CA LEU A 66 -14.21 3.66 6.34
C LEU A 66 -14.35 4.63 7.51
N TYR A 67 -13.47 5.63 7.60
CA TYR A 67 -13.58 6.69 8.60
C TYR A 67 -14.86 7.53 8.39
N PHE A 68 -15.12 7.88 7.15
CA PHE A 68 -16.31 8.64 6.81
C PHE A 68 -17.59 7.87 7.17
N ILE A 69 -17.67 6.58 6.83
CA ILE A 69 -18.80 5.70 7.19
C ILE A 69 -18.92 5.57 8.72
N GLU A 70 -17.81 5.29 9.41
CA GLU A 70 -17.78 5.20 10.88
C GLU A 70 -18.42 6.42 11.54
N LYS A 71 -18.16 7.63 11.02
CA LYS A 71 -18.63 8.89 11.61
C LYS A 71 -20.00 9.31 11.17
N ASN A 72 -20.39 9.03 9.93
CA ASN A 72 -21.55 9.67 9.30
C ASN A 72 -22.68 8.71 8.92
N ALA A 73 -22.48 7.38 8.88
CA ALA A 73 -23.54 6.44 8.58
C ALA A 73 -24.58 6.41 9.71
N ALA A 74 -25.78 6.89 9.40
CA ALA A 74 -26.82 7.14 10.41
C ALA A 74 -27.43 5.86 10.99
N LEU A 75 -27.50 4.79 10.21
CA LEU A 75 -28.19 3.54 10.54
C LEU A 75 -27.31 2.48 11.21
N LEU A 76 -25.98 2.73 11.31
CA LEU A 76 -25.09 1.80 11.99
C LEU A 76 -25.35 1.80 13.51
N GLU A 77 -25.59 0.61 14.04
CA GLU A 77 -25.63 0.37 15.47
C GLU A 77 -24.26 0.62 16.13
N PRO A 78 -24.20 0.93 17.44
CA PRO A 78 -22.92 1.22 18.12
C PRO A 78 -21.86 0.13 17.96
N TRP A 79 -22.26 -1.13 18.03
CA TRP A 79 -21.33 -2.26 17.86
C TRP A 79 -20.83 -2.40 16.41
N GLN A 80 -21.69 -2.10 15.41
CA GLN A 80 -21.30 -2.10 13.99
C GLN A 80 -20.27 -1.01 13.70
N ARG A 81 -20.44 0.20 14.27
CA ARG A 81 -19.44 1.28 14.20
C ARG A 81 -18.11 0.86 14.78
N GLU A 82 -18.15 0.15 15.91
CA GLU A 82 -16.93 -0.35 16.54
C GLU A 82 -16.21 -1.35 15.65
N VAL A 83 -16.93 -2.26 15.01
CA VAL A 83 -16.37 -3.21 14.04
C VAL A 83 -15.71 -2.46 12.85
N VAL A 84 -16.42 -1.49 12.26
CA VAL A 84 -15.85 -0.66 11.16
C VAL A 84 -14.59 0.06 11.63
N ARG A 85 -14.59 0.60 12.86
CA ARG A 85 -13.41 1.25 13.46
C ARG A 85 -12.24 0.30 13.64
N ILE A 86 -12.50 -0.92 14.10
CA ILE A 86 -11.46 -1.95 14.27
C ILE A 86 -10.86 -2.31 12.92
N VAL A 87 -11.70 -2.62 11.92
CA VAL A 87 -11.25 -2.96 10.56
C VAL A 87 -10.40 -1.83 9.97
N ARG A 88 -10.85 -0.58 10.09
CA ARG A 88 -10.08 0.58 9.64
C ARG A 88 -8.70 0.68 10.31
N LYS A 89 -8.65 0.53 11.64
CA LYS A 89 -7.37 0.59 12.38
C LYS A 89 -6.44 -0.55 12.00
N VAL A 90 -6.97 -1.75 11.81
CA VAL A 90 -6.21 -2.91 11.36
C VAL A 90 -5.64 -2.67 9.95
N ALA A 91 -6.47 -2.17 9.02
CA ALA A 91 -6.02 -1.82 7.68
C ALA A 91 -4.91 -0.74 7.69
N GLN A 92 -5.08 0.31 8.51
CA GLN A 92 -4.05 1.36 8.67
C GLN A 92 -2.75 0.83 9.29
N TYR A 93 -2.84 -0.12 10.22
CA TYR A 93 -1.67 -0.76 10.82
C TYR A 93 -0.87 -1.60 9.81
N PHE A 94 -1.57 -2.36 8.96
CA PHE A 94 -0.92 -3.21 7.97
C PHE A 94 -0.49 -2.48 6.68
N TYR A 95 -0.98 -1.26 6.44
CA TYR A 95 -0.68 -0.53 5.23
C TYR A 95 0.82 -0.27 5.01
N PRO A 96 1.59 0.23 5.99
CA PRO A 96 3.04 0.38 5.85
C PRO A 96 3.76 -0.95 5.64
N GLN A 97 3.30 -2.02 6.29
CA GLN A 97 3.91 -3.36 6.18
C GLN A 97 3.79 -3.93 4.77
N ARG A 98 2.69 -3.64 4.07
CA ARG A 98 2.52 -4.02 2.65
C ARG A 98 3.49 -3.31 1.71
N GLN A 99 4.03 -2.17 2.11
CA GLN A 99 5.01 -1.41 1.34
C GLN A 99 6.46 -1.86 1.57
N THR A 100 6.69 -2.70 2.56
CA THR A 100 8.01 -3.13 3.00
C THR A 100 8.12 -4.65 3.16
N GLN A 101 7.31 -5.41 2.45
CA GLN A 101 7.27 -6.87 2.58
C GLN A 101 8.56 -7.50 2.09
N VAL A 102 9.05 -7.13 0.89
CA VAL A 102 10.31 -7.65 0.34
C VAL A 102 11.49 -7.29 1.24
N MET A 103 11.51 -6.05 1.73
CA MET A 103 12.56 -5.58 2.62
C MET A 103 12.53 -6.31 3.97
N ASN A 104 11.38 -6.37 4.64
CA ASN A 104 11.28 -6.98 5.98
C ASN A 104 11.60 -8.48 5.94
N GLU A 105 10.99 -9.20 5.00
CA GLU A 105 11.20 -10.65 4.88
C GLU A 105 12.61 -10.97 4.37
N GLY A 106 13.12 -10.18 3.45
CA GLY A 106 14.50 -10.29 2.96
C GLY A 106 15.53 -10.01 4.05
N TRP A 107 15.33 -8.96 4.84
CA TRP A 107 16.17 -8.59 5.98
C TRP A 107 16.22 -9.68 7.04
N ALA A 108 15.05 -10.17 7.45
CA ALA A 108 14.95 -11.24 8.45
C ALA A 108 15.65 -12.52 7.95
N THR A 109 15.41 -12.91 6.70
CA THR A 109 15.97 -14.10 6.07
C THR A 109 17.48 -13.98 5.90
N PHE A 110 17.98 -12.83 5.46
CA PHE A 110 19.40 -12.53 5.30
C PHE A 110 20.17 -12.61 6.63
N TRP A 111 19.65 -11.97 7.68
CA TRP A 111 20.30 -11.99 8.98
C TRP A 111 20.22 -13.36 9.65
N HIS A 112 19.09 -14.04 9.53
CA HIS A 112 18.93 -15.41 10.03
C HIS A 112 19.98 -16.32 9.38
N TYR A 113 20.13 -16.25 8.06
CA TYR A 113 21.16 -16.99 7.33
C TYR A 113 22.58 -16.61 7.78
N THR A 114 22.88 -15.34 7.83
CA THR A 114 24.22 -14.83 8.17
C THR A 114 24.63 -15.19 9.59
N LEU A 115 23.71 -15.02 10.56
CA LEU A 115 23.99 -15.30 11.97
C LEU A 115 24.18 -16.80 12.22
N LEU A 116 23.28 -17.66 11.71
CA LEU A 116 23.37 -19.10 11.97
C LEU A 116 24.59 -19.73 11.30
N ASN A 117 24.94 -19.33 10.08
CA ASN A 117 26.20 -19.77 9.47
C ASN A 117 27.43 -19.31 10.28
N THR A 118 27.45 -18.05 10.74
CA THR A 118 28.54 -17.55 11.58
C THR A 118 28.65 -18.31 12.91
N MET A 119 27.52 -18.66 13.52
CA MET A 119 27.49 -19.47 14.75
C MET A 119 27.99 -20.89 14.50
N TYR A 120 27.61 -21.49 13.39
CA TYR A 120 28.10 -22.84 13.01
C TYR A 120 29.59 -22.82 12.75
N ASP A 121 30.12 -21.87 12.00
CA ASP A 121 31.56 -21.68 11.72
C ASP A 121 32.38 -21.52 13.02
N ARG A 122 31.76 -21.00 14.08
CA ARG A 122 32.35 -20.88 15.41
C ARG A 122 32.20 -22.14 16.28
N GLY A 123 31.58 -23.20 15.76
CA GLY A 123 31.34 -24.47 16.49
C GLY A 123 30.24 -24.35 17.56
N LEU A 124 29.37 -23.37 17.49
CA LEU A 124 28.27 -23.15 18.44
C LEU A 124 27.02 -23.95 18.11
N LEU A 125 26.92 -24.50 16.91
CA LEU A 125 25.76 -25.25 16.42
C LEU A 125 26.20 -26.64 15.93
N ALA A 126 25.35 -27.66 16.15
CA ALA A 126 25.59 -29.02 15.70
C ALA A 126 25.21 -29.18 14.20
N ASP A 127 25.88 -30.12 13.52
CA ASP A 127 25.63 -30.44 12.11
C ASP A 127 24.18 -30.82 11.84
N GLY A 128 23.56 -31.63 12.71
CA GLY A 128 22.15 -32.01 12.56
C GLY A 128 21.18 -30.81 12.58
N PHE A 129 21.43 -29.85 13.46
CA PHE A 129 20.66 -28.61 13.48
C PHE A 129 20.81 -27.82 12.17
N MET A 130 22.03 -27.70 11.64
CA MET A 130 22.30 -26.98 10.41
C MET A 130 21.63 -27.62 9.20
N ILE A 131 21.61 -28.92 9.12
CA ILE A 131 20.92 -29.64 8.02
C ILE A 131 19.41 -29.37 8.06
N GLU A 132 18.79 -29.49 9.22
CA GLU A 132 17.35 -29.21 9.39
C GLU A 132 17.02 -27.75 9.09
N TRP A 133 17.82 -26.85 9.64
CA TRP A 133 17.63 -25.42 9.39
C TRP A 133 17.80 -25.04 7.92
N LEU A 134 18.85 -25.53 7.23
CA LEU A 134 19.08 -25.25 5.79
C LEU A 134 17.94 -25.80 4.93
N SER A 135 17.39 -26.95 5.27
CA SER A 135 16.20 -27.51 4.59
C SER A 135 14.99 -26.57 4.73
N SER A 136 14.73 -26.08 5.95
CA SER A 136 13.66 -25.12 6.22
C SER A 136 13.90 -23.79 5.49
N HIS A 137 15.11 -23.25 5.60
CA HIS A 137 15.48 -21.99 4.94
C HIS A 137 15.31 -22.04 3.42
N THR A 138 15.78 -23.14 2.80
CA THR A 138 15.62 -23.37 1.35
C THR A 138 14.15 -23.40 0.94
N GLY A 139 13.29 -23.99 1.77
CA GLY A 139 11.85 -23.99 1.54
C GLY A 139 11.24 -22.57 1.57
N VAL A 140 11.68 -21.73 2.50
CA VAL A 140 11.20 -20.33 2.63
C VAL A 140 11.59 -19.48 1.42
N ILE A 141 12.85 -19.60 0.95
CA ILE A 141 13.36 -18.82 -0.19
C ILE A 141 13.12 -19.49 -1.55
N TYR A 142 12.39 -20.59 -1.60
CA TYR A 142 12.12 -21.28 -2.86
C TYR A 142 11.29 -20.39 -3.79
N GLN A 143 11.81 -20.15 -5.00
CA GLN A 143 11.12 -19.45 -6.06
C GLN A 143 10.75 -20.45 -7.17
N PRO A 144 9.47 -20.79 -7.33
CA PRO A 144 9.03 -21.62 -8.45
C PRO A 144 9.33 -20.92 -9.78
N PRO A 145 9.77 -21.65 -10.81
CA PRO A 145 9.93 -21.09 -12.15
C PRO A 145 8.59 -20.58 -12.73
N VAL A 146 8.66 -19.57 -13.59
CA VAL A 146 7.49 -19.11 -14.38
C VAL A 146 6.92 -20.29 -15.17
N GLY A 147 5.61 -20.48 -15.13
CA GLY A 147 4.92 -21.61 -15.75
C GLY A 147 4.81 -22.87 -14.85
N HIS A 148 5.46 -22.92 -13.69
CA HIS A 148 5.27 -23.99 -12.74
C HIS A 148 3.91 -23.85 -12.02
N ARG A 149 3.21 -24.96 -11.74
CA ARG A 149 1.88 -24.98 -11.10
C ARG A 149 1.82 -24.22 -9.77
N ALA A 150 2.91 -24.15 -9.03
CA ALA A 150 3.01 -23.44 -7.76
C ALA A 150 3.47 -21.98 -7.91
N TYR A 151 3.63 -21.47 -9.14
CA TYR A 151 4.02 -20.08 -9.36
C TYR A 151 2.84 -19.14 -9.05
N SER A 152 3.01 -18.28 -8.06
CA SER A 152 2.02 -17.28 -7.64
C SER A 152 2.57 -15.84 -7.67
N GLY A 153 3.65 -15.64 -8.43
CA GLY A 153 4.41 -14.40 -8.47
C GLY A 153 5.80 -14.55 -7.85
N ILE A 154 6.51 -13.46 -7.71
CA ILE A 154 7.84 -13.45 -7.10
C ILE A 154 7.69 -13.59 -5.58
N ASN A 155 8.39 -14.58 -5.00
CA ASN A 155 8.45 -14.77 -3.57
C ASN A 155 9.21 -13.61 -2.89
N PRO A 156 8.60 -12.80 -2.02
CA PRO A 156 9.26 -11.67 -1.38
C PRO A 156 10.45 -12.06 -0.50
N TYR A 157 10.41 -13.24 0.13
CA TYR A 157 11.53 -13.78 0.89
C TYR A 157 12.73 -14.05 -0.02
N ALA A 158 12.49 -14.72 -1.14
CA ALA A 158 13.53 -15.05 -2.11
C ALA A 158 14.16 -13.80 -2.71
N LEU A 159 13.33 -12.86 -3.19
CA LEU A 159 13.82 -11.63 -3.80
C LEU A 159 14.59 -10.78 -2.80
N GLY A 160 14.02 -10.54 -1.62
CA GLY A 160 14.64 -9.73 -0.59
C GLY A 160 15.97 -10.33 -0.10
N PHE A 161 16.00 -11.65 0.16
CA PHE A 161 17.22 -12.37 0.53
C PHE A 161 18.30 -12.24 -0.54
N ALA A 162 17.95 -12.47 -1.80
CA ALA A 162 18.89 -12.35 -2.92
C ALA A 162 19.44 -10.92 -3.04
N MET A 163 18.60 -9.90 -2.93
CA MET A 163 19.02 -8.50 -3.02
C MET A 163 19.94 -8.11 -1.86
N PHE A 164 19.64 -8.43 -0.61
CA PHE A 164 20.52 -8.13 0.52
C PHE A 164 21.83 -8.90 0.45
N THR A 165 21.81 -10.17 0.02
CA THR A 165 23.01 -10.97 -0.19
C THR A 165 23.89 -10.38 -1.30
N ASP A 166 23.27 -9.93 -2.38
CA ASP A 166 23.99 -9.33 -3.49
C ASP A 166 24.55 -7.94 -3.13
N LEU A 167 23.82 -7.12 -2.39
CA LEU A 167 24.33 -5.85 -1.85
C LEU A 167 25.57 -6.06 -0.99
N ARG A 168 25.55 -7.06 -0.10
CA ARG A 168 26.74 -7.43 0.68
C ARG A 168 27.91 -7.79 -0.25
N ARG A 169 27.68 -8.63 -1.25
CA ARG A 169 28.69 -9.02 -2.26
C ARG A 169 29.24 -7.81 -3.00
N ILE A 170 28.39 -6.89 -3.48
CA ILE A 170 28.78 -5.65 -4.16
C ILE A 170 29.71 -4.79 -3.28
N CYS A 171 29.41 -4.70 -2.00
CA CYS A 171 30.26 -3.98 -1.05
C CYS A 171 31.59 -4.71 -0.79
N GLU A 172 31.56 -6.04 -0.60
CA GLU A 172 32.77 -6.80 -0.23
C GLU A 172 33.65 -7.13 -1.43
N LYS A 173 33.05 -7.53 -2.56
CA LYS A 173 33.76 -8.08 -3.75
C LYS A 173 33.10 -7.59 -5.04
N PRO A 174 33.15 -6.26 -5.34
CA PRO A 174 32.51 -5.71 -6.53
C PRO A 174 33.21 -6.16 -7.81
N THR A 175 32.41 -6.51 -8.82
CA THR A 175 32.86 -6.69 -10.22
C THR A 175 32.92 -5.33 -10.94
N GLU A 176 33.40 -5.32 -12.18
CA GLU A 176 33.35 -4.11 -13.01
C GLU A 176 31.92 -3.69 -13.36
N GLU A 177 31.00 -4.68 -13.57
CA GLU A 177 29.58 -4.41 -13.76
C GLU A 177 28.99 -3.73 -12.51
N ASP A 178 29.31 -4.22 -11.32
CA ASP A 178 28.84 -3.64 -10.06
C ASP A 178 29.34 -2.20 -9.88
N ARG A 179 30.58 -1.91 -10.23
CA ARG A 179 31.16 -0.54 -10.16
C ARG A 179 30.45 0.43 -11.09
N ARG A 180 29.99 -0.04 -12.25
CA ARG A 180 29.19 0.78 -13.18
C ARG A 180 27.79 1.04 -12.67
N TRP A 181 27.16 0.00 -12.13
CA TRP A 181 25.77 0.07 -11.69
C TRP A 181 25.61 0.71 -10.31
N PHE A 182 26.59 0.57 -9.45
CA PHE A 182 26.56 0.98 -8.05
C PHE A 182 27.86 1.66 -7.62
N PRO A 183 28.30 2.76 -8.29
CA PRO A 183 29.59 3.39 -8.04
C PRO A 183 29.76 3.86 -6.59
N ASP A 184 28.66 4.27 -5.93
CA ASP A 184 28.68 4.83 -4.59
C ASP A 184 28.83 3.78 -3.48
N ILE A 185 28.44 2.53 -3.75
CA ILE A 185 28.43 1.46 -2.74
C ILE A 185 29.41 0.32 -3.02
N ALA A 186 29.91 0.20 -4.25
CA ALA A 186 30.87 -0.83 -4.63
C ALA A 186 32.17 -0.68 -3.84
N GLY A 187 32.50 -1.68 -3.00
CA GLY A 187 33.66 -1.64 -2.12
C GLY A 187 33.48 -0.86 -0.82
N SER A 188 32.25 -0.49 -0.46
CA SER A 188 31.93 0.22 0.78
C SER A 188 31.72 -0.73 1.97
N ASP A 189 31.42 -0.16 3.16
CA ASP A 189 31.02 -0.92 4.34
C ASP A 189 29.62 -1.51 4.15
N TRP A 190 29.54 -2.83 3.97
CA TRP A 190 28.29 -3.52 3.71
C TRP A 190 27.27 -3.39 4.85
N VAL A 191 27.72 -3.34 6.12
CA VAL A 191 26.79 -3.22 7.26
C VAL A 191 26.10 -1.86 7.23
N LYS A 192 26.86 -0.79 6.98
CA LYS A 192 26.30 0.56 6.88
C LYS A 192 25.39 0.71 5.65
N THR A 193 25.76 0.10 4.54
CA THR A 193 24.97 0.13 3.31
C THR A 193 23.64 -0.58 3.49
N LEU A 194 23.63 -1.77 4.10
CA LEU A 194 22.41 -2.51 4.37
C LEU A 194 21.52 -1.77 5.41
N ASP A 195 22.09 -1.22 6.49
CA ASP A 195 21.36 -0.42 7.47
C ASP A 195 20.75 0.83 6.83
N HIS A 196 21.49 1.51 5.95
CA HIS A 196 20.98 2.65 5.18
C HIS A 196 19.80 2.26 4.29
N ALA A 197 19.92 1.15 3.56
CA ALA A 197 18.84 0.63 2.72
C ALA A 197 17.59 0.33 3.56
N MET A 198 17.74 -0.38 4.67
CA MET A 198 16.61 -0.79 5.52
C MET A 198 15.90 0.40 6.18
N ARG A 199 16.61 1.48 6.52
CA ARG A 199 16.03 2.66 7.18
C ARG A 199 15.33 3.63 6.24
N ASN A 200 15.75 3.70 4.97
CA ASN A 200 15.38 4.81 4.10
C ASN A 200 14.54 4.40 2.89
N PHE A 201 14.34 3.10 2.65
CA PHE A 201 13.65 2.61 1.46
C PHE A 201 12.40 1.79 1.83
N LYS A 202 11.47 1.73 0.90
CA LYS A 202 10.37 0.77 0.84
C LYS A 202 10.58 -0.13 -0.39
N ASP A 203 9.78 -1.18 -0.54
CA ASP A 203 9.99 -2.20 -1.58
C ASP A 203 10.19 -1.62 -2.98
N GLU A 204 9.31 -0.71 -3.41
CA GLU A 204 9.40 -0.07 -4.72
C GLU A 204 10.76 0.64 -4.91
N SER A 205 11.11 1.52 -3.98
CA SER A 205 12.35 2.31 -4.07
C SER A 205 13.60 1.45 -3.83
N PHE A 206 13.52 0.42 -2.99
CA PHE A 206 14.59 -0.55 -2.77
C PHE A 206 14.89 -1.35 -4.04
N ILE A 207 13.85 -1.87 -4.71
CA ILE A 207 13.99 -2.55 -5.98
C ILE A 207 14.52 -1.59 -7.04
N GLY A 208 13.93 -0.39 -7.15
CA GLY A 208 14.35 0.64 -8.11
C GLY A 208 15.80 1.08 -7.96
N GLN A 209 16.34 1.08 -6.74
CA GLN A 209 17.70 1.50 -6.46
C GLN A 209 18.72 0.36 -6.48
N PHE A 210 18.38 -0.82 -5.93
CA PHE A 210 19.37 -1.84 -5.57
C PHE A 210 19.22 -3.18 -6.30
N LEU A 211 18.20 -3.39 -7.11
CA LEU A 211 18.08 -4.61 -7.91
C LEU A 211 19.17 -4.64 -8.98
N SER A 212 20.12 -5.57 -8.85
CA SER A 212 21.28 -5.68 -9.75
C SER A 212 20.96 -6.52 -11.00
N PRO A 213 21.72 -6.32 -12.09
CA PRO A 213 21.67 -7.20 -13.26
C PRO A 213 21.91 -8.68 -12.90
N LYS A 214 22.81 -8.95 -11.92
CA LYS A 214 23.06 -10.30 -11.43
C LYS A 214 21.80 -10.94 -10.86
N VAL A 215 21.11 -10.28 -9.93
CA VAL A 215 19.86 -10.80 -9.34
C VAL A 215 18.78 -10.98 -10.40
N MET A 216 18.67 -10.07 -11.36
CA MET A 216 17.73 -10.22 -12.48
C MET A 216 18.02 -11.48 -13.31
N ARG A 217 19.30 -11.77 -13.58
CA ARG A 217 19.69 -13.01 -14.28
C ARG A 217 19.42 -14.25 -13.46
N ASP A 218 19.75 -14.24 -12.17
CA ASP A 218 19.54 -15.38 -11.26
C ASP A 218 18.05 -15.74 -11.16
N PHE A 219 17.18 -14.75 -11.13
CA PHE A 219 15.72 -14.92 -11.09
C PHE A 219 15.10 -15.12 -12.47
N ARG A 220 15.90 -15.07 -13.54
CA ARG A 220 15.41 -15.16 -14.93
C ARG A 220 14.26 -14.19 -15.19
N LEU A 221 14.39 -12.96 -14.69
CA LEU A 221 13.43 -11.90 -14.93
C LEU A 221 13.58 -11.47 -16.40
N PHE A 222 12.63 -11.85 -17.24
CA PHE A 222 12.58 -11.48 -18.64
C PHE A 222 11.30 -10.69 -18.90
N ALA A 223 11.36 -9.69 -19.79
CA ALA A 223 10.16 -9.10 -20.34
C ALA A 223 9.58 -10.09 -21.37
N ILE A 224 8.48 -10.74 -21.01
CA ILE A 224 7.71 -11.57 -21.96
C ILE A 224 6.74 -10.62 -22.67
N ARG A 225 6.87 -10.48 -23.98
CA ARG A 225 5.83 -9.86 -24.81
C ARG A 225 4.87 -10.97 -25.21
N ASP A 226 3.73 -10.97 -24.55
CA ASP A 226 2.59 -11.81 -24.90
C ASP A 226 1.62 -10.94 -25.72
N HIS A 227 1.52 -11.22 -27.02
CA HIS A 227 0.47 -10.69 -27.86
C HIS A 227 -0.57 -11.78 -28.06
N GLU A 228 -1.82 -11.54 -27.67
CA GLU A 228 -2.97 -12.46 -27.80
C GLU A 228 -3.13 -13.15 -29.18
N LYS A 229 -2.40 -12.69 -30.19
CA LYS A 229 -2.47 -13.19 -31.57
C LYS A 229 -1.26 -14.00 -32.01
N ASP A 230 -0.21 -14.07 -31.20
CA ASP A 230 1.02 -14.77 -31.57
C ASP A 230 1.06 -16.15 -30.90
N SER A 231 1.28 -17.20 -31.71
CA SER A 231 1.40 -18.58 -31.24
C SER A 231 2.73 -18.86 -30.50
N GLU A 232 3.66 -17.92 -30.47
CA GLU A 232 4.97 -18.03 -29.83
C GLU A 232 5.21 -16.88 -28.87
N LEU A 233 5.70 -17.20 -27.67
CA LEU A 233 6.13 -16.23 -26.67
C LEU A 233 7.48 -15.64 -27.10
N GLU A 234 7.52 -14.37 -27.47
CA GLU A 234 8.76 -13.68 -27.76
C GLU A 234 9.42 -13.22 -26.45
N VAL A 235 10.51 -13.89 -26.05
CA VAL A 235 11.36 -13.44 -24.98
C VAL A 235 12.21 -12.28 -25.50
N ALA A 236 11.87 -11.04 -25.15
CA ALA A 236 12.76 -9.91 -25.37
C ALA A 236 13.99 -10.11 -24.48
N ALA A 237 15.05 -10.64 -25.04
CA ALA A 237 16.31 -10.85 -24.35
C ALA A 237 16.88 -9.47 -23.95
N ILE A 238 17.21 -9.33 -22.67
CA ILE A 238 17.88 -8.14 -22.16
C ILE A 238 19.37 -8.28 -22.53
N HIS A 239 19.80 -7.52 -23.52
CA HIS A 239 21.17 -7.60 -24.01
C HIS A 239 22.07 -6.44 -23.56
N ASP A 240 21.47 -5.38 -22.98
CA ASP A 240 22.19 -4.17 -22.62
C ASP A 240 21.71 -3.55 -21.29
N ASP A 241 22.45 -2.55 -20.84
CA ASP A 241 22.15 -1.84 -19.59
C ASP A 241 20.77 -1.15 -19.62
N SER A 242 20.30 -0.72 -20.79
CA SER A 242 18.99 -0.06 -20.93
C SER A 242 17.84 -1.05 -20.71
N GLY A 243 17.97 -2.28 -21.18
CA GLY A 243 17.02 -3.36 -20.93
C GLY A 243 16.94 -3.73 -19.45
N TYR A 244 18.07 -3.81 -18.76
CA TYR A 244 18.09 -4.04 -17.31
C TYR A 244 17.44 -2.88 -16.54
N GLN A 245 17.67 -1.63 -16.92
CA GLN A 245 17.02 -0.47 -16.31
C GLN A 245 15.49 -0.52 -16.48
N ALA A 246 15.03 -0.77 -17.70
CA ALA A 246 13.59 -0.89 -18.00
C ALA A 246 12.93 -2.01 -17.18
N LEU A 247 13.61 -3.15 -17.02
CA LEU A 247 13.12 -4.25 -16.21
C LEU A 247 13.04 -3.87 -14.72
N ARG A 248 14.09 -3.23 -14.19
CA ARG A 248 14.14 -2.73 -12.81
C ARG A 248 12.97 -1.79 -12.52
N GLU A 249 12.75 -0.81 -13.41
CA GLU A 249 11.64 0.12 -13.29
C GLU A 249 10.27 -0.58 -13.38
N SER A 250 10.12 -1.53 -14.30
CA SER A 250 8.88 -2.29 -14.45
C SER A 250 8.57 -3.11 -13.19
N LEU A 251 9.58 -3.77 -12.62
CA LEU A 251 9.40 -4.52 -11.38
C LEU A 251 9.13 -3.59 -10.20
N ALA A 252 9.86 -2.48 -10.05
CA ALA A 252 9.61 -1.50 -9.00
C ALA A 252 8.17 -0.98 -9.02
N ARG A 253 7.62 -0.65 -10.21
CA ARG A 253 6.23 -0.24 -10.37
C ARG A 253 5.22 -1.29 -9.90
N GLN A 254 5.53 -2.59 -10.01
CA GLN A 254 4.67 -3.65 -9.49
C GLN A 254 4.56 -3.65 -7.97
N TYR A 255 5.56 -3.11 -7.27
CA TYR A 255 5.57 -2.95 -5.81
C TYR A 255 5.09 -1.56 -5.36
N ASP A 256 4.82 -0.65 -6.28
CA ASP A 256 4.21 0.65 -5.96
C ASP A 256 2.71 0.49 -5.70
N ILE A 257 2.35 0.52 -4.43
CA ILE A 257 0.94 0.43 -3.99
C ILE A 257 0.11 1.58 -4.57
N SER A 258 0.70 2.76 -4.75
CA SER A 258 -0.03 3.92 -5.29
C SER A 258 -0.49 3.71 -6.73
N CYS A 259 0.19 2.85 -7.48
CA CYS A 259 -0.20 2.47 -8.84
C CYS A 259 -1.25 1.33 -8.87
N ARG A 260 -1.44 0.61 -7.76
CA ARG A 260 -2.31 -0.57 -7.68
C ARG A 260 -3.62 -0.31 -6.95
N GLU A 261 -3.63 0.62 -6.02
CA GLU A 261 -4.83 0.95 -5.25
C GLU A 261 -5.64 2.02 -5.99
N PRO A 262 -6.97 1.82 -6.14
CA PRO A 262 -7.81 2.81 -6.78
C PRO A 262 -7.96 4.05 -5.90
N ASP A 263 -7.82 5.22 -6.46
CA ASP A 263 -8.08 6.50 -5.79
C ASP A 263 -9.59 6.75 -5.73
N ILE A 264 -10.22 6.30 -4.64
CA ILE A 264 -11.66 6.46 -4.40
C ILE A 264 -11.88 7.38 -3.21
N GLN A 265 -12.61 8.45 -3.43
CA GLN A 265 -12.92 9.45 -2.43
C GLN A 265 -14.43 9.59 -2.22
N VAL A 266 -14.84 9.94 -1.01
CA VAL A 266 -16.20 10.41 -0.75
C VAL A 266 -16.34 11.79 -1.39
N TRP A 267 -17.18 11.84 -2.41
CA TRP A 267 -17.35 13.08 -3.19
C TRP A 267 -18.49 13.94 -2.67
N ASN A 268 -19.65 13.36 -2.40
CA ASN A 268 -20.81 14.09 -1.93
C ASN A 268 -21.82 13.18 -1.20
N VAL A 269 -22.58 13.77 -0.29
CA VAL A 269 -23.75 13.15 0.33
C VAL A 269 -24.94 14.09 0.16
N ASN A 270 -26.07 13.58 -0.30
CA ASN A 270 -27.30 14.31 -0.38
C ASN A 270 -27.95 14.46 1.02
N THR A 271 -27.43 15.39 1.82
CA THR A 271 -27.88 15.58 3.22
C THR A 271 -29.30 16.13 3.35
N ARG A 272 -29.86 16.73 2.31
CA ARG A 272 -31.19 17.36 2.29
C ARG A 272 -32.26 16.46 1.67
N GLY A 273 -31.87 15.37 1.03
CA GLY A 273 -32.78 14.45 0.34
C GLY A 273 -32.69 13.03 0.87
N ASP A 274 -32.41 12.10 -0.03
CA ASP A 274 -32.43 10.65 0.19
C ASP A 274 -31.18 10.09 0.89
N ARG A 275 -30.24 10.95 1.32
CA ARG A 275 -28.96 10.59 1.92
C ARG A 275 -28.07 9.72 1.03
N SER A 276 -28.30 9.72 -0.28
CA SER A 276 -27.44 9.01 -1.22
C SER A 276 -26.00 9.50 -1.13
N LEU A 277 -25.06 8.54 -1.22
CA LEU A 277 -23.62 8.77 -1.15
C LEU A 277 -23.03 8.69 -2.56
N THR A 278 -22.31 9.72 -2.97
CA THR A 278 -21.54 9.72 -4.22
C THR A 278 -20.05 9.53 -3.90
N LEU A 279 -19.48 8.47 -4.43
CA LEU A 279 -18.05 8.21 -4.44
C LEU A 279 -17.47 8.60 -5.80
N ARG A 280 -16.24 9.04 -5.82
CA ARG A 280 -15.51 9.35 -7.06
C ARG A 280 -14.19 8.60 -7.10
N HIS A 281 -13.99 7.86 -8.17
CA HIS A 281 -12.72 7.23 -8.53
C HIS A 281 -12.02 8.09 -9.58
N THR A 282 -10.80 8.51 -9.30
CA THR A 282 -9.94 9.20 -10.26
C THR A 282 -9.03 8.19 -10.94
N GLN A 283 -9.12 8.08 -12.27
CA GLN A 283 -8.26 7.18 -13.04
C GLN A 283 -6.84 7.76 -13.11
N ARG A 284 -6.04 7.47 -12.09
CA ARG A 284 -4.60 7.73 -12.16
C ARG A 284 -3.97 6.70 -13.09
N ASN A 285 -3.07 7.13 -13.96
CA ASN A 285 -2.40 6.26 -14.95
C ASN A 285 -3.36 5.56 -15.93
N GLY A 286 -4.58 6.06 -16.12
CA GLY A 286 -5.54 5.50 -17.05
C GLY A 286 -6.12 4.13 -16.66
N LEU A 287 -5.88 3.65 -15.44
CA LEU A 287 -6.36 2.35 -14.98
C LEU A 287 -7.85 2.42 -14.59
N PRO A 288 -8.73 1.69 -15.28
CA PRO A 288 -10.15 1.61 -14.93
C PRO A 288 -10.37 0.69 -13.72
N LEU A 289 -11.49 0.88 -13.02
CA LEU A 289 -11.96 -0.10 -12.04
C LEU A 289 -12.43 -1.39 -12.76
N ASN A 290 -12.15 -2.52 -12.13
CA ASN A 290 -12.61 -3.81 -12.62
C ASN A 290 -14.11 -4.04 -12.35
N GLU A 291 -14.65 -5.15 -12.85
CA GLU A 291 -16.07 -5.51 -12.71
C GLU A 291 -16.48 -5.78 -11.25
N GLY A 292 -15.54 -6.16 -10.38
CA GLY A 292 -15.77 -6.36 -8.95
C GLY A 292 -16.22 -5.09 -8.21
N ALA A 293 -16.02 -3.90 -8.79
CA ALA A 293 -16.44 -2.63 -8.20
C ALA A 293 -17.93 -2.59 -7.85
N GLN A 294 -18.79 -3.22 -8.68
CA GLN A 294 -20.24 -3.30 -8.43
C GLN A 294 -20.56 -4.11 -7.16
N GLU A 295 -19.88 -5.22 -6.93
CA GLU A 295 -20.10 -6.05 -5.72
C GLU A 295 -19.63 -5.33 -4.46
N VAL A 296 -18.44 -4.71 -4.52
CA VAL A 296 -17.93 -3.91 -3.41
C VAL A 296 -18.90 -2.76 -3.07
N LEU A 297 -19.45 -2.10 -4.10
CA LEU A 297 -20.38 -1.00 -3.90
C LEU A 297 -21.67 -1.43 -3.18
N LYS A 298 -22.15 -2.64 -3.41
CA LYS A 298 -23.29 -3.21 -2.66
C LYS A 298 -23.00 -3.34 -1.15
N HIS A 299 -21.77 -3.73 -0.80
CA HIS A 299 -21.35 -3.78 0.60
C HIS A 299 -21.25 -2.38 1.22
N VAL A 300 -20.75 -1.42 0.46
CA VAL A 300 -20.71 -0.01 0.90
C VAL A 300 -22.13 0.52 1.13
N ALA A 301 -23.08 0.24 0.23
CA ALA A 301 -24.48 0.64 0.39
C ALA A 301 -25.14 0.02 1.64
N ARG A 302 -24.81 -1.24 1.96
CA ARG A 302 -25.26 -1.89 3.20
C ARG A 302 -24.73 -1.20 4.46
N LEU A 303 -23.44 -0.83 4.44
CA LEU A 303 -22.81 -0.12 5.56
C LEU A 303 -23.30 1.33 5.68
N TRP A 304 -23.50 2.00 4.57
CA TRP A 304 -24.00 3.38 4.56
C TRP A 304 -25.48 3.47 4.94
N GLY A 305 -26.26 2.47 4.55
CA GLY A 305 -27.71 2.36 4.82
C GLY A 305 -28.61 3.07 3.81
N PHE A 306 -28.03 3.71 2.80
CA PHE A 306 -28.72 4.42 1.71
C PHE A 306 -28.05 4.10 0.37
N ASP A 307 -28.65 4.55 -0.73
CA ASP A 307 -28.11 4.34 -2.07
C ASP A 307 -26.71 4.93 -2.23
N VAL A 308 -25.85 4.22 -2.95
CA VAL A 308 -24.49 4.66 -3.21
C VAL A 308 -24.24 4.65 -4.71
N GLN A 309 -23.64 5.72 -5.20
CA GLN A 309 -23.18 5.87 -6.58
C GLN A 309 -21.65 5.99 -6.57
N LEU A 310 -21.00 5.33 -7.51
CA LEU A 310 -19.57 5.46 -7.77
C LEU A 310 -19.37 5.96 -9.19
N GLU A 311 -18.69 7.09 -9.34
CA GLU A 311 -18.31 7.70 -10.61
C GLU A 311 -16.83 7.51 -10.86
N SER A 312 -16.45 6.97 -12.00
CA SER A 312 -15.06 6.93 -12.45
C SER A 312 -14.81 8.10 -13.40
N VAL A 313 -13.84 8.95 -13.07
CA VAL A 313 -13.48 10.13 -13.87
C VAL A 313 -12.08 9.98 -14.46
N ASP A 314 -11.90 10.48 -15.67
CA ASP A 314 -10.60 10.55 -16.32
C ASP A 314 -9.75 11.71 -15.78
N SER A 315 -8.56 11.91 -16.33
CA SER A 315 -7.64 12.99 -15.96
C SER A 315 -8.19 14.39 -16.22
N GLN A 316 -9.23 14.51 -17.05
CA GLN A 316 -9.92 15.77 -17.35
C GLN A 316 -11.15 15.99 -16.47
N GLY A 317 -11.44 15.07 -15.55
CA GLY A 317 -12.61 15.15 -14.67
C GLY A 317 -13.93 14.72 -15.33
N LYS A 318 -13.89 14.16 -16.55
CA LYS A 318 -15.08 13.66 -17.24
C LYS A 318 -15.42 12.27 -16.75
N VAL A 319 -16.71 12.04 -16.43
CA VAL A 319 -17.19 10.72 -16.02
C VAL A 319 -17.11 9.74 -17.19
N SER A 320 -16.30 8.71 -17.03
CA SER A 320 -16.11 7.64 -18.03
C SER A 320 -17.04 6.45 -17.77
N ARG A 321 -17.34 6.16 -16.50
CA ARG A 321 -18.22 5.05 -16.08
C ARG A 321 -18.86 5.36 -14.73
N SER A 322 -20.05 4.81 -14.50
CA SER A 322 -20.72 4.91 -13.20
C SER A 322 -21.38 3.60 -12.82
N TRP A 323 -21.43 3.35 -11.50
CA TRP A 323 -22.10 2.22 -10.87
C TRP A 323 -23.06 2.73 -9.81
N LYS A 324 -24.15 2.00 -9.58
CA LYS A 324 -25.12 2.31 -8.53
C LYS A 324 -25.43 1.05 -7.73
N ALA A 325 -25.53 1.21 -6.43
CA ALA A 325 -26.00 0.17 -5.52
C ALA A 325 -27.13 0.73 -4.65
N VAL A 326 -28.25 0.02 -4.63
CA VAL A 326 -29.42 0.35 -3.83
C VAL A 326 -29.23 -0.30 -2.45
N ALA A 327 -29.48 0.46 -1.39
CA ALA A 327 -29.45 -0.09 -0.05
C ALA A 327 -30.59 -1.11 0.14
N PRO A 328 -30.36 -2.24 0.85
CA PRO A 328 -31.41 -3.17 1.17
C PRO A 328 -32.48 -2.43 2.02
N ARG A 329 -33.74 -2.58 1.66
CA ARG A 329 -34.83 -2.04 2.47
C ARG A 329 -34.80 -2.72 3.84
N GLN A 330 -34.76 -1.92 4.89
CA GLN A 330 -34.96 -2.45 6.25
C GLN A 330 -36.38 -2.96 6.32
N THR A 331 -36.54 -4.28 6.44
CA THR A 331 -37.81 -4.94 6.77
C THR A 331 -38.08 -4.86 8.26
#